data_0d35734a9c55746a7ec760ce6c1db04a
#
_entry.id   0d35734a9c55746a7ec760ce6c1db04a
#
_cell.length_a   1.000
_cell.length_b   1.000
_cell.length_c   1.000
_cell.angle_alpha   90.00
_cell.angle_beta   90.00
_cell.angle_gamma   90.00
#
_symmetry.space_group_name_H-M   'P 1'
#
loop_
_entity.id
_entity.type
_entity.pdbx_description
1 polymer ?
#
loop_
_entity_poly.entity_id
_entity_poly.type
_entity_poly.pdbx_seq_one_letter_code
_entity_poly.pdbx_strand_id
1 'polypeptide(L)'
;MAYFPLFVDLEGRQVLVVGGGKIAMRRVRTLLEFGCEITVVSPEVCEELREKVLWKKKRYDETDLESLGNVGEASRFIFVLAATAPEVNEKIVCDCRKKKIPVNNASNRDQC
;
A
#
# COMPACT_ATOMS: atom_id res chain seq x y z
N MET A 1 -2.00 11.98 -19.69
CA MET A 1 -1.19 11.31 -18.68
C MET A 1 -0.32 10.28 -19.30
N ALA A 2 0.94 10.26 -18.93
CA ALA A 2 1.93 9.43 -19.58
C ALA A 2 2.28 8.24 -18.68
N TYR A 3 1.44 7.20 -18.70
CA TYR A 3 1.71 5.99 -17.97
C TYR A 3 2.46 4.99 -18.82
N PHE A 4 3.54 4.48 -18.28
CA PHE A 4 4.33 3.45 -18.94
C PHE A 4 4.20 2.15 -18.18
N PRO A 5 3.80 1.04 -18.83
CA PRO A 5 3.71 -0.24 -18.14
C PRO A 5 5.10 -0.79 -17.81
N LEU A 6 5.23 -1.31 -16.62
CA LEU A 6 6.51 -1.76 -16.10
C LEU A 6 6.32 -3.08 -15.33
N PHE A 7 7.22 -4.04 -15.58
CA PHE A 7 7.23 -5.28 -14.82
C PHE A 7 8.19 -5.16 -13.65
N VAL A 8 7.69 -5.41 -12.45
CA VAL A 8 8.46 -5.26 -11.22
C VAL A 8 8.46 -6.57 -10.47
N ASP A 9 9.64 -7.02 -10.05
CA ASP A 9 9.76 -8.20 -9.21
C ASP A 9 9.39 -7.82 -7.78
N LEU A 10 8.29 -8.37 -7.30
CA LEU A 10 7.79 -8.07 -5.96
C LEU A 10 8.22 -9.08 -4.90
N GLU A 11 8.85 -10.17 -5.29
CA GLU A 11 9.20 -11.20 -4.32
C GLU A 11 10.08 -10.65 -3.20
N GLY A 12 9.64 -10.83 -1.96
CA GLY A 12 10.36 -10.34 -0.79
C GLY A 12 10.31 -8.83 -0.57
N ARG A 13 9.59 -8.11 -1.44
CA ARG A 13 9.53 -6.64 -1.32
C ARG A 13 8.36 -6.22 -0.42
N GLN A 14 8.51 -5.05 0.16
CA GLN A 14 7.50 -4.49 1.08
C GLN A 14 6.49 -3.64 0.33
N VAL A 15 5.21 -3.88 0.57
CA VAL A 15 4.11 -3.10 0.00
C VAL A 15 3.23 -2.59 1.14
N LEU A 16 2.87 -1.33 1.09
CA LEU A 16 1.93 -0.76 2.05
C LEU A 16 0.56 -0.61 1.40
N VAL A 17 -0.46 -1.13 2.07
CA VAL A 17 -1.85 -0.94 1.65
C VAL A 17 -2.57 -0.15 2.73
N VAL A 18 -3.15 0.97 2.35
CA VAL A 18 -3.95 1.78 3.28
C VAL A 18 -5.42 1.57 2.92
N GLY A 19 -6.15 0.98 3.84
CA GLY A 19 -7.55 0.65 3.65
C GLY A 19 -7.83 -0.81 3.98
N GLY A 20 -9.05 -1.10 4.40
CA GLY A 20 -9.45 -2.46 4.78
C GLY A 20 -10.79 -2.88 4.19
N GLY A 21 -11.32 -2.13 3.22
CA GLY A 21 -12.59 -2.46 2.57
C GLY A 21 -12.41 -3.48 1.46
N LYS A 22 -13.48 -3.69 0.70
CA LYS A 22 -13.49 -4.70 -0.35
C LYS A 22 -12.42 -4.51 -1.42
N ILE A 23 -12.20 -3.27 -1.85
CA ILE A 23 -11.22 -2.97 -2.88
C ILE A 23 -9.81 -3.26 -2.36
N ALA A 24 -9.51 -2.79 -1.17
CA ALA A 24 -8.21 -3.03 -0.55
C ALA A 24 -7.94 -4.51 -0.41
N MET A 25 -8.91 -5.26 0.11
CA MET A 25 -8.73 -6.69 0.37
C MET A 25 -8.58 -7.49 -0.93
N ARG A 26 -9.29 -7.08 -1.98
CA ARG A 26 -9.13 -7.73 -3.29
C ARG A 26 -7.70 -7.55 -3.81
N ARG A 27 -7.17 -6.34 -3.68
CA ARG A 27 -5.80 -6.05 -4.09
C ARG A 27 -4.78 -6.81 -3.25
N VAL A 28 -5.02 -6.91 -1.95
CA VAL A 28 -4.14 -7.67 -1.06
C VAL A 28 -4.08 -9.14 -1.49
N ARG A 29 -5.23 -9.74 -1.78
CA ARG A 29 -5.26 -11.14 -2.23
C ARG A 29 -4.42 -11.33 -3.49
N THR A 30 -4.56 -10.42 -4.45
CA THR A 30 -3.77 -10.48 -5.67
C THR A 30 -2.28 -10.31 -5.38
N LEU A 31 -1.92 -9.33 -4.59
CA LEU A 31 -0.52 -9.05 -4.26
C LEU A 31 0.17 -10.20 -3.53
N LEU A 32 -0.57 -10.91 -2.69
CA LEU A 32 0.01 -12.05 -1.98
C LEU A 32 0.51 -13.14 -2.91
N GLU A 33 -0.07 -13.25 -4.10
CA GLU A 33 0.36 -14.24 -5.08
C GLU A 33 1.74 -13.93 -5.68
N PHE A 34 2.22 -12.70 -5.50
CA PHE A 34 3.51 -12.28 -6.03
C PHE A 34 4.65 -12.37 -5.00
N GLY A 35 4.37 -12.93 -3.84
CA GLY A 35 5.41 -13.17 -2.85
C GLY A 35 5.91 -11.93 -2.12
N CYS A 36 5.19 -10.84 -2.18
CA CYS A 36 5.57 -9.64 -1.45
C CYS A 36 5.09 -9.67 -0.01
N GLU A 37 5.70 -8.87 0.82
CA GLU A 37 5.30 -8.70 2.21
C GLU A 37 4.41 -7.47 2.33
N ILE A 38 3.21 -7.65 2.88
CA ILE A 38 2.21 -6.59 2.89
C ILE A 38 1.97 -6.09 4.31
N THR A 39 2.01 -4.78 4.45
CA THR A 39 1.56 -4.09 5.66
C THR A 39 0.25 -3.40 5.33
N VAL A 40 -0.78 -3.63 6.13
CA VAL A 40 -2.08 -2.98 5.96
C VAL A 40 -2.28 -1.99 7.11
N VAL A 41 -2.60 -0.76 6.75
CA VAL A 41 -2.97 0.27 7.74
C VAL A 41 -4.46 0.53 7.56
N SER A 42 -5.26 0.16 8.54
CA SER A 42 -6.70 0.41 8.54
C SER A 42 -7.28 0.12 9.92
N PRO A 43 -8.43 0.73 10.26
CA PRO A 43 -9.12 0.39 11.51
C PRO A 43 -9.66 -1.03 11.51
N GLU A 44 -9.98 -1.58 10.33
CA GLU A 44 -10.54 -2.91 10.19
C GLU A 44 -9.89 -3.65 9.04
N VAL A 45 -9.83 -4.97 9.15
CA VAL A 45 -9.35 -5.83 8.09
C VAL A 45 -10.15 -7.12 8.11
N CYS A 46 -10.31 -7.74 6.94
CA CYS A 46 -11.00 -8.99 6.81
C CYS A 46 -10.26 -10.10 7.54
N GLU A 47 -11.00 -10.92 8.28
CA GLU A 47 -10.42 -11.93 9.15
C GLU A 47 -9.52 -12.93 8.44
N GLU A 48 -9.89 -13.34 7.25
CA GLU A 48 -9.11 -14.33 6.51
C GLU A 48 -7.71 -13.83 6.10
N LEU A 49 -7.52 -12.50 6.01
CA LEU A 49 -6.25 -11.92 5.62
C LEU A 49 -5.40 -11.47 6.80
N ARG A 50 -5.98 -11.45 7.97
CA ARG A 50 -5.37 -10.93 9.18
C ARG A 50 -4.01 -11.54 9.50
N GLU A 51 -3.88 -12.85 9.30
CA GLU A 51 -2.65 -13.57 9.58
C GLU A 51 -1.65 -13.54 8.43
N LYS A 52 -2.09 -13.10 7.26
CA LYS A 52 -1.27 -13.10 6.05
C LYS A 52 -0.55 -11.78 5.81
N VAL A 53 -0.90 -10.77 6.60
CA VAL A 53 -0.34 -9.42 6.46
C VAL A 53 0.09 -8.90 7.82
N LEU A 54 0.94 -7.90 7.81
CA LEU A 54 1.23 -7.15 9.03
C LEU A 54 0.14 -6.07 9.12
N TRP A 55 -0.75 -6.21 10.07
CA TRP A 55 -1.85 -5.28 10.22
C TRP A 55 -1.59 -4.27 11.33
N LYS A 56 -1.65 -2.98 10.96
CA LYS A 56 -1.60 -1.88 11.91
C LYS A 56 -3.01 -1.33 12.04
N LYS A 57 -3.64 -1.59 13.18
CA LYS A 57 -5.01 -1.17 13.44
C LYS A 57 -5.02 0.29 13.84
N LYS A 58 -5.07 1.16 12.84
CA LYS A 58 -5.05 2.61 13.03
C LYS A 58 -5.49 3.31 11.76
N ARG A 59 -5.71 4.60 11.86
CA ARG A 59 -5.93 5.44 10.70
C ARG A 59 -4.57 5.84 10.15
N TYR A 60 -4.53 6.09 8.86
CA TYR A 60 -3.29 6.51 8.20
C TYR A 60 -2.75 7.83 8.73
N ASP A 61 -1.45 7.91 8.89
CA ASP A 61 -0.73 9.17 9.01
C ASP A 61 0.60 9.03 8.24
N GLU A 62 1.27 10.15 8.00
CA GLU A 62 2.46 10.13 7.14
C GLU A 62 3.63 9.31 7.68
N THR A 63 3.66 9.05 8.98
CA THR A 63 4.71 8.22 9.56
C THR A 63 4.60 6.77 9.13
N ASP A 64 3.41 6.37 8.65
CA ASP A 64 3.20 5.01 8.16
C ASP A 64 3.99 4.73 6.88
N LEU A 65 4.43 5.76 6.18
CA LEU A 65 5.25 5.60 4.98
C LEU A 65 6.70 5.28 5.32
N GLU A 66 7.10 5.47 6.56
CA GLU A 66 8.44 5.14 6.98
C GLU A 66 8.54 3.62 7.11
N SER A 67 9.53 3.08 6.45
CA SER A 67 9.76 1.66 6.53
C SER A 67 10.09 1.28 7.97
N LEU A 68 9.74 0.05 8.34
CA LEU A 68 9.96 -0.48 9.67
C LEU A 68 11.43 -0.43 10.05
N GLY A 69 11.80 0.72 10.46
CA GLY A 69 12.97 0.96 11.30
C GLY A 69 14.30 0.47 10.84
N ASN A 70 14.52 0.21 9.60
CA ASN A 70 15.79 -0.24 9.26
C ASN A 70 16.37 0.16 7.95
N VAL A 71 17.57 0.17 7.95
CA VAL A 71 18.53 0.60 6.99
C VAL A 71 18.55 -0.33 5.79
N GLY A 72 18.37 0.22 4.61
CA GLY A 72 18.53 -0.52 3.38
C GLY A 72 17.29 -0.47 2.50
N GLU A 73 17.48 -0.65 1.21
CA GLU A 73 16.40 -0.58 0.24
C GLU A 73 15.34 -1.66 0.44
N ALA A 74 15.74 -2.81 0.94
CA ALA A 74 14.82 -3.92 1.17
C ALA A 74 13.75 -3.64 2.23
N SER A 75 14.00 -2.68 3.11
CA SER A 75 13.05 -2.31 4.16
C SER A 75 12.11 -1.20 3.73
N ARG A 76 12.31 -0.59 2.55
CA ARG A 76 11.45 0.47 2.05
C ARG A 76 10.26 -0.11 1.32
N PHE A 77 9.14 0.59 1.38
CA PHE A 77 7.99 0.19 0.58
C PHE A 77 8.29 0.44 -0.88
N ILE A 78 8.13 -0.59 -1.70
CA ILE A 78 8.34 -0.46 -3.13
C ILE A 78 7.22 0.34 -3.77
N PHE A 79 6.01 0.22 -3.24
CA PHE A 79 4.91 1.11 -3.57
C PHE A 79 3.85 1.08 -2.49
N VAL A 80 2.92 2.04 -2.59
CA VAL A 80 1.80 2.19 -1.66
C VAL A 80 0.51 2.10 -2.44
N LEU A 81 -0.45 1.34 -1.94
CA LEU A 81 -1.79 1.29 -2.50
C LEU A 81 -2.72 2.08 -1.59
N ALA A 82 -3.28 3.17 -2.10
CA ALA A 82 -4.24 4.00 -1.37
C ALA A 82 -5.64 3.56 -1.75
N ALA A 83 -6.32 2.86 -0.85
CA ALA A 83 -7.63 2.25 -1.11
C ALA A 83 -8.60 2.54 0.04
N THR A 84 -8.71 3.80 0.40
CA THR A 84 -9.59 4.27 1.47
C THR A 84 -10.43 5.44 0.94
N ALA A 85 -10.88 6.35 1.80
CA ALA A 85 -11.70 7.48 1.37
C ALA A 85 -10.92 8.40 0.42
N PRO A 86 -11.58 9.01 -0.58
CA PRO A 86 -10.90 9.85 -1.57
C PRO A 86 -10.01 10.94 -0.97
N GLU A 87 -10.47 11.61 0.08
CA GLU A 87 -9.70 12.68 0.72
C GLU A 87 -8.41 12.14 1.33
N VAL A 88 -8.50 10.98 1.95
CA VAL A 88 -7.33 10.35 2.57
C VAL A 88 -6.39 9.86 1.47
N ASN A 89 -6.93 9.29 0.40
CA ASN A 89 -6.12 8.84 -0.72
C ASN A 89 -5.31 9.99 -1.33
N GLU A 90 -5.92 11.16 -1.46
CA GLU A 90 -5.21 12.33 -1.98
C GLU A 90 -4.05 12.73 -1.07
N LYS A 91 -4.26 12.66 0.23
CA LYS A 91 -3.19 12.94 1.19
C LYS A 91 -2.07 11.92 1.07
N ILE A 92 -2.41 10.65 0.93
CA ILE A 92 -1.42 9.58 0.76
C ILE A 92 -0.59 9.83 -0.50
N VAL A 93 -1.25 10.17 -1.60
CA VAL A 93 -0.56 10.46 -2.86
C VAL A 93 0.43 11.62 -2.68
N CYS A 94 -0.03 12.68 -2.02
CA CYS A 94 0.81 13.84 -1.77
C CYS A 94 2.02 13.48 -0.90
N ASP A 95 1.79 12.74 0.17
CA ASP A 95 2.86 12.32 1.08
C ASP A 95 3.87 11.41 0.38
N CYS A 96 3.37 10.48 -0.43
CA CYS A 96 4.23 9.57 -1.19
C CYS A 96 5.10 10.32 -2.20
N ARG A 97 4.52 11.31 -2.87
CA ARG A 97 5.28 12.13 -3.83
C ARG A 97 6.44 12.85 -3.16
N LYS A 98 6.21 13.36 -1.95
CA LYS A 98 7.26 14.04 -1.20
C LYS A 98 8.41 13.09 -0.86
N LYS A 99 8.09 11.84 -0.62
CA LYS A 99 9.09 10.82 -0.27
C LYS A 99 9.57 10.01 -1.48
N LYS A 100 9.07 10.33 -2.66
CA LYS A 100 9.41 9.64 -3.91
C LYS A 100 9.09 8.14 -3.86
N ILE A 101 7.94 7.81 -3.28
CA ILE A 101 7.44 6.44 -3.24
C ILE A 101 6.34 6.31 -4.28
N PRO A 102 6.39 5.31 -5.18
CA PRO A 102 5.31 5.07 -6.12
C PRO A 102 4.01 4.79 -5.38
N VAL A 103 2.91 5.33 -5.88
CA VAL A 103 1.61 5.18 -5.24
C VAL A 103 0.53 4.94 -6.28
N ASN A 104 -0.40 4.04 -5.96
CA ASN A 104 -1.58 3.79 -6.76
C ASN A 104 -2.80 4.23 -5.97
N ASN A 105 -3.58 5.17 -6.53
CA ASN A 105 -4.83 5.62 -5.93
C ASN A 105 -5.96 4.76 -6.49
N ALA A 106 -6.36 3.76 -5.73
CA ALA A 106 -7.34 2.77 -6.19
C ALA A 106 -8.78 3.30 -6.23
N SER A 107 -9.05 4.42 -5.59
CA SER A 107 -10.39 5.01 -5.60
C SER A 107 -10.65 5.89 -6.80
N ASN A 108 -9.63 6.25 -7.56
CA ASN A 108 -9.75 7.13 -8.70
C ASN A 108 -9.53 6.31 -9.98
N ARG A 109 -10.59 6.14 -10.77
CA ARG A 109 -10.53 5.35 -12.00
C ARG A 109 -9.49 5.84 -12.99
N ASP A 110 -9.29 7.14 -13.04
CA ASP A 110 -8.34 7.74 -13.97
C ASP A 110 -6.89 7.50 -13.53
N GLN A 111 -6.70 7.07 -12.30
CA GLN A 111 -5.38 6.83 -11.72
C GLN A 111 -5.12 5.35 -11.43
N CYS A 112 -6.09 4.51 -11.71
CA CYS A 112 -5.94 3.07 -11.48
C CYS A 112 -5.22 2.38 -12.62
#